data_d6c64c4e4af2b341774e1d8557af60e0
#
_entry.id   d6c64c4e4af2b341774e1d8557af60e0
#
_cell.length_a   1.000
_cell.length_b   1.000
_cell.length_c   1.000
_cell.angle_alpha   90.00
_cell.angle_beta   90.00
_cell.angle_gamma   90.00
#
_symmetry.space_group_name_H-M   'P 1'
#
loop_
_entity.id
_entity.type
_entity.pdbx_description
1 polymer ?
#
loop_
_entity_poly.entity_id
_entity_poly.type
_entity_poly.pdbx_seq_one_letter_code
_entity_poly.pdbx_strand_id
1 'polypeptide(L)'
;YGTSFVYPIVSMGSHVSAVPNHQLHRTTPLSTRANVAYFGTFGYELDLNLLSAKEIEEVKAQVEFMKEHRDLIQVEGDFYRILSPFEGNDTAWMVVSRDKKQAVAGYYERLNKVNASWMRLRFKGLDEDQLYRVEWEDKCLKAYGNELMYAGIPVDRDYCNKTNGDFHSVLYTIEAED
;
A
#
# COMPACT_ATOMS: atom_id res chain seq x y z
N TYR A 1 9.41 5.01 4.46
CA TYR A 1 8.85 6.15 5.19
C TYR A 1 9.93 7.15 5.63
N GLY A 2 10.93 6.72 6.40
CA GLY A 2 11.98 7.62 6.91
C GLY A 2 12.78 8.30 5.80
N THR A 3 13.22 7.55 4.81
CA THR A 3 14.00 8.07 3.67
C THR A 3 13.23 9.14 2.89
N SER A 4 11.91 9.03 2.79
CA SER A 4 11.08 10.02 2.08
C SER A 4 11.07 11.43 2.70
N PHE A 5 11.61 11.63 3.91
CA PHE A 5 11.82 12.96 4.48
C PHE A 5 12.97 13.73 3.82
N VAL A 6 13.89 13.00 3.22
CA VAL A 6 15.14 13.56 2.66
C VAL A 6 15.17 13.44 1.14
N TYR A 7 14.65 12.33 0.61
CA TYR A 7 14.68 12.02 -0.82
C TYR A 7 13.27 11.76 -1.37
N PRO A 8 12.99 12.18 -2.61
CA PRO A 8 11.75 11.81 -3.28
C PRO A 8 11.68 10.29 -3.48
N ILE A 9 10.47 9.73 -3.45
CA ILE A 9 10.29 8.28 -3.55
C ILE A 9 10.85 7.67 -4.84
N VAL A 10 10.85 8.41 -5.94
CA VAL A 10 11.41 7.98 -7.24
C VAL A 10 12.91 7.71 -7.19
N SER A 11 13.63 8.31 -6.24
CA SER A 11 15.08 8.09 -6.06
C SER A 11 15.42 6.94 -5.11
N MET A 12 14.43 6.29 -4.52
CA MET A 12 14.61 5.18 -3.59
C MET A 12 14.42 3.85 -4.32
N GLY A 13 15.48 3.03 -4.38
CA GLY A 13 15.36 1.64 -4.80
C GLY A 13 14.41 0.88 -3.87
N SER A 14 13.45 0.16 -4.44
CA SER A 14 12.45 -0.60 -3.68
C SER A 14 12.21 -1.95 -4.35
N HIS A 15 12.60 -3.02 -3.66
CA HIS A 15 12.65 -4.35 -4.24
C HIS A 15 11.74 -5.33 -3.52
N VAL A 16 11.09 -6.19 -4.31
CA VAL A 16 10.50 -7.43 -3.82
C VAL A 16 11.63 -8.44 -3.65
N SER A 17 12.16 -8.54 -2.43
CA SER A 17 13.33 -9.37 -2.13
C SER A 17 12.95 -10.81 -1.80
N ALA A 18 13.93 -11.71 -1.87
CA ALA A 18 13.79 -13.10 -1.47
C ALA A 18 13.40 -13.26 0.01
N VAL A 19 12.71 -14.34 0.32
CA VAL A 19 12.40 -14.79 1.69
C VAL A 19 12.87 -16.22 1.92
N PRO A 20 13.31 -16.56 3.16
CA PRO A 20 13.52 -15.67 4.31
C PRO A 20 14.55 -14.58 4.02
N ASN A 21 14.35 -13.39 4.58
CA ASN A 21 15.34 -12.32 4.46
C ASN A 21 16.68 -12.78 5.06
N HIS A 22 17.78 -12.60 4.33
CA HIS A 22 19.10 -13.15 4.73
C HIS A 22 19.69 -12.51 6.01
N GLN A 23 19.25 -11.32 6.40
CA GLN A 23 19.76 -10.65 7.60
C GLN A 23 18.87 -10.91 8.82
N LEU A 24 17.54 -10.89 8.64
CA LEU A 24 16.58 -10.94 9.75
C LEU A 24 15.86 -12.28 9.84
N HIS A 25 16.09 -13.19 8.89
CA HIS A 25 15.43 -14.50 8.77
C HIS A 25 13.89 -14.41 8.78
N ARG A 26 13.35 -13.26 8.39
CA ARG A 26 11.92 -12.98 8.35
C ARG A 26 11.31 -13.43 7.05
N THR A 27 10.13 -14.04 7.11
CA THR A 27 9.31 -14.35 5.96
C THR A 27 8.13 -13.40 5.92
N THR A 28 8.05 -12.57 4.88
CA THR A 28 6.97 -11.61 4.67
C THR A 28 6.17 -12.03 3.44
N PRO A 29 4.84 -11.96 3.43
CA PRO A 29 4.02 -12.29 2.28
C PRO A 29 4.49 -11.60 1.00
N LEU A 30 4.35 -12.26 -0.15
CA LEU A 30 4.75 -11.70 -1.45
C LEU A 30 3.97 -10.42 -1.75
N SER A 31 2.67 -10.41 -1.48
CA SER A 31 1.80 -9.24 -1.60
C SER A 31 2.28 -8.05 -0.76
N THR A 32 2.63 -8.26 0.50
CA THR A 32 3.13 -7.18 1.36
C THR A 32 4.47 -6.62 0.88
N ARG A 33 5.37 -7.48 0.40
CA ARG A 33 6.65 -7.04 -0.17
C ARG A 33 6.42 -6.15 -1.40
N ALA A 34 5.49 -6.52 -2.28
CA ALA A 34 5.13 -5.72 -3.45
C ALA A 34 4.42 -4.42 -3.07
N ASN A 35 3.45 -4.47 -2.15
CA ASN A 35 2.72 -3.29 -1.69
C ASN A 35 3.64 -2.20 -1.11
N VAL A 36 4.73 -2.60 -0.46
CA VAL A 36 5.77 -1.65 -0.01
C VAL A 36 6.61 -1.18 -1.19
N ALA A 37 7.00 -2.09 -2.09
CA ALA A 37 7.94 -1.82 -3.18
C ALA A 37 7.36 -0.88 -4.24
N TYR A 38 6.04 -0.82 -4.43
CA TYR A 38 5.41 0.09 -5.39
C TYR A 38 5.76 1.56 -5.14
N PHE A 39 5.98 1.96 -3.91
CA PHE A 39 6.27 3.35 -3.54
C PHE A 39 7.78 3.70 -3.61
N GLY A 40 8.43 3.27 -4.68
CA GLY A 40 9.82 3.55 -4.99
C GLY A 40 10.17 3.10 -6.41
N THR A 41 11.45 3.01 -6.73
CA THR A 41 11.90 2.40 -7.99
C THR A 41 11.72 0.90 -7.88
N PHE A 42 10.57 0.44 -8.35
CA PHE A 42 10.10 -0.94 -8.22
C PHE A 42 10.96 -1.95 -8.97
N GLY A 43 11.24 -3.08 -8.36
CA GLY A 43 11.94 -4.20 -8.96
C GLY A 43 11.88 -5.48 -8.13
N TYR A 44 12.45 -6.55 -8.67
CA TYR A 44 12.56 -7.84 -7.99
C TYR A 44 14.04 -8.17 -7.72
N GLU A 45 14.33 -8.60 -6.50
CA GLU A 45 15.64 -9.07 -6.07
C GLU A 45 15.47 -10.48 -5.47
N LEU A 46 15.12 -11.43 -6.33
CA LEU A 46 14.87 -12.83 -5.99
C LEU A 46 15.03 -13.74 -7.21
N ASP A 47 15.23 -15.02 -6.97
CA ASP A 47 15.25 -16.03 -8.05
C ASP A 47 13.82 -16.46 -8.38
N LEU A 48 13.35 -16.08 -9.57
CA LEU A 48 12.01 -16.43 -10.05
C LEU A 48 11.79 -17.92 -10.23
N ASN A 49 12.86 -18.71 -10.41
CA ASN A 49 12.76 -20.16 -10.57
C ASN A 49 12.37 -20.87 -9.27
N LEU A 50 12.52 -20.20 -8.12
CA LEU A 50 12.15 -20.74 -6.82
C LEU A 50 10.67 -20.47 -6.45
N LEU A 51 9.97 -19.68 -7.25
CA LEU A 51 8.58 -19.34 -7.01
C LEU A 51 7.65 -20.45 -7.50
N SER A 52 6.58 -20.67 -6.75
CA SER A 52 5.47 -21.52 -7.19
C SER A 52 4.73 -20.91 -8.37
N ALA A 53 3.97 -21.73 -9.12
CA ALA A 53 3.15 -21.23 -10.23
C ALA A 53 2.16 -20.15 -9.77
N LYS A 54 1.60 -20.24 -8.56
CA LYS A 54 0.71 -19.22 -7.99
C LYS A 54 1.45 -17.90 -7.74
N GLU A 55 2.65 -17.95 -7.19
CA GLU A 55 3.47 -16.76 -6.96
C GLU A 55 3.91 -16.10 -8.27
N ILE A 56 4.17 -16.88 -9.33
CA ILE A 56 4.46 -16.33 -10.66
C ILE A 56 3.26 -15.56 -11.21
N GLU A 57 2.04 -16.07 -11.06
CA GLU A 57 0.83 -15.31 -11.47
C GLU A 57 0.64 -14.04 -10.64
N GLU A 58 0.93 -14.10 -9.35
CA GLU A 58 0.92 -12.91 -8.47
C GLU A 58 1.98 -11.89 -8.92
N VAL A 59 3.19 -12.31 -9.25
CA VAL A 59 4.24 -11.43 -9.81
C VAL A 59 3.80 -10.75 -11.10
N LYS A 60 3.12 -11.48 -12.00
CA LYS A 60 2.59 -10.88 -13.24
C LYS A 60 1.58 -9.78 -12.94
N ALA A 61 0.62 -10.04 -12.04
CA ALA A 61 -0.36 -9.04 -11.61
C ALA A 61 0.32 -7.82 -10.97
N GLN A 62 1.34 -8.03 -10.14
CA GLN A 62 2.12 -6.96 -9.52
C GLN A 62 2.84 -6.09 -10.55
N VAL A 63 3.40 -6.70 -11.59
CA VAL A 63 4.07 -5.97 -12.68
C VAL A 63 3.08 -5.15 -13.49
N GLU A 64 1.90 -5.71 -13.80
CA GLU A 64 0.85 -4.97 -14.52
C GLU A 64 0.34 -3.80 -13.70
N PHE A 65 0.07 -4.00 -12.41
CA PHE A 65 -0.30 -2.92 -11.50
C PHE A 65 0.73 -1.78 -11.50
N MET A 66 2.03 -2.13 -11.42
CA MET A 66 3.08 -1.12 -11.43
C MET A 66 3.20 -0.40 -12.78
N LYS A 67 2.98 -1.07 -13.90
CA LYS A 67 2.97 -0.43 -15.23
C LYS A 67 1.83 0.58 -15.36
N GLU A 68 0.66 0.22 -14.87
CA GLU A 68 -0.54 1.06 -14.90
C GLU A 68 -0.38 2.32 -14.03
N HIS A 69 0.18 2.17 -12.84
CA HIS A 69 0.26 3.25 -11.84
C HIS A 69 1.62 3.95 -11.78
N ARG A 70 2.57 3.57 -12.65
CA ARG A 70 3.95 4.11 -12.60
C ARG A 70 3.99 5.64 -12.66
N ASP A 71 3.28 6.22 -13.62
CA ASP A 71 3.32 7.66 -13.83
C ASP A 71 2.75 8.40 -12.63
N LEU A 72 1.64 7.93 -12.10
CA LEU A 72 1.07 8.44 -10.85
C LEU A 72 2.08 8.36 -9.71
N ILE A 73 2.67 7.19 -9.47
CA ILE A 73 3.49 6.96 -8.27
C ILE A 73 4.86 7.64 -8.37
N GLN A 74 5.50 7.59 -9.55
CA GLN A 74 6.91 7.99 -9.68
C GLN A 74 7.12 9.38 -10.32
N VAL A 75 6.14 9.90 -11.07
CA VAL A 75 6.35 11.11 -11.88
C VAL A 75 5.42 12.25 -11.48
N GLU A 76 4.11 12.00 -11.42
CA GLU A 76 3.09 13.05 -11.37
C GLU A 76 2.49 13.27 -9.98
N GLY A 77 2.57 12.27 -9.09
CA GLY A 77 1.87 12.30 -7.83
C GLY A 77 2.63 12.94 -6.68
N ASP A 78 1.89 13.53 -5.77
CA ASP A 78 2.38 14.04 -4.50
C ASP A 78 2.33 12.95 -3.43
N PHE A 79 3.42 12.76 -2.69
CA PHE A 79 3.55 11.73 -1.65
C PHE A 79 3.09 12.24 -0.29
N TYR A 80 2.13 11.57 0.32
CA TYR A 80 1.58 11.88 1.64
C TYR A 80 1.88 10.77 2.66
N ARG A 81 2.43 11.14 3.81
CA ARG A 81 2.61 10.25 4.97
C ARG A 81 1.36 10.32 5.82
N ILE A 82 0.75 9.16 6.10
CA ILE A 82 -0.50 9.06 6.84
C ILE A 82 -0.24 8.63 8.28
N LEU A 83 0.40 7.48 8.47
CA LEU A 83 0.72 6.91 9.78
C LEU A 83 2.21 6.68 9.89
N SER A 84 2.79 7.15 10.99
CA SER A 84 4.22 7.06 11.25
C SER A 84 4.60 5.70 11.85
N PRO A 85 5.57 4.98 11.25
CA PRO A 85 6.10 3.73 11.84
C PRO A 85 6.89 3.97 13.12
N PHE A 86 7.22 5.21 13.45
CA PHE A 86 7.94 5.60 14.66
C PHE A 86 7.02 5.80 15.86
N GLU A 87 5.70 5.94 15.62
CA GLU A 87 4.70 6.19 16.65
C GLU A 87 3.88 4.95 17.01
N GLY A 88 3.92 3.91 16.15
CA GLY A 88 3.08 2.74 16.36
C GLY A 88 3.49 1.52 15.55
N ASN A 89 2.62 0.52 15.59
CA ASN A 89 2.78 -0.73 14.86
C ASN A 89 2.32 -0.62 13.40
N ASP A 90 1.38 0.28 13.18
CA ASP A 90 0.76 0.52 11.89
C ASP A 90 1.47 1.67 11.16
N THR A 91 1.64 1.54 9.86
CA THR A 91 2.15 2.63 9.03
C THR A 91 1.36 2.72 7.74
N ALA A 92 1.24 3.93 7.21
CA ALA A 92 0.54 4.17 5.97
C ALA A 92 1.08 5.41 5.25
N TRP A 93 1.02 5.35 3.93
CA TRP A 93 1.33 6.46 3.04
C TRP A 93 0.52 6.34 1.75
N MET A 94 0.51 7.39 0.97
CA MET A 94 -0.18 7.41 -0.32
C MET A 94 0.48 8.37 -1.30
N VAL A 95 0.15 8.20 -2.56
CA VAL A 95 0.44 9.13 -3.64
C VAL A 95 -0.88 9.57 -4.25
N VAL A 96 -1.02 10.86 -4.49
CA VAL A 96 -2.21 11.48 -5.09
C VAL A 96 -1.78 12.23 -6.35
N SER A 97 -2.49 12.08 -7.46
CA SER A 97 -2.24 12.86 -8.67
C SER A 97 -2.45 14.36 -8.42
N ARG A 98 -1.73 15.21 -9.15
CA ARG A 98 -1.84 16.66 -8.97
C ARG A 98 -3.22 17.22 -9.28
N ASP A 99 -3.95 16.57 -10.18
CA ASP A 99 -5.34 16.90 -10.49
C ASP A 99 -6.34 16.29 -9.50
N LYS A 100 -5.83 15.53 -8.51
CA LYS A 100 -6.58 14.82 -7.47
C LYS A 100 -7.58 13.78 -7.96
N LYS A 101 -7.46 13.32 -9.20
CA LYS A 101 -8.39 12.34 -9.78
C LYS A 101 -8.03 10.91 -9.45
N GLN A 102 -6.75 10.64 -9.17
CA GLN A 102 -6.26 9.29 -8.87
C GLN A 102 -5.36 9.30 -7.66
N ALA A 103 -5.43 8.22 -6.87
CA ALA A 103 -4.48 8.00 -5.80
C ALA A 103 -4.27 6.50 -5.55
N VAL A 104 -3.09 6.17 -5.02
CA VAL A 104 -2.76 4.84 -4.50
C VAL A 104 -2.30 4.99 -3.07
N ALA A 105 -2.86 4.20 -2.16
CA ALA A 105 -2.48 4.21 -0.75
C ALA A 105 -2.11 2.81 -0.26
N GLY A 106 -1.08 2.74 0.58
CA GLY A 106 -0.67 1.51 1.26
C GLY A 106 -0.84 1.63 2.77
N TYR A 107 -1.46 0.63 3.37
CA TYR A 107 -1.53 0.41 4.80
C TYR A 107 -0.77 -0.85 5.17
N TYR A 108 -0.01 -0.80 6.26
CA TYR A 108 0.87 -1.89 6.68
C TYR A 108 0.79 -2.07 8.20
N GLU A 109 0.52 -3.28 8.64
CA GLU A 109 0.60 -3.72 10.03
C GLU A 109 1.82 -4.62 10.21
N ARG A 110 2.75 -4.25 11.09
CA ARG A 110 3.98 -5.03 11.30
C ARG A 110 3.75 -6.30 12.08
N LEU A 111 3.08 -6.20 13.21
CA LEU A 111 2.81 -7.33 14.09
C LEU A 111 1.31 -7.42 14.36
N ASN A 112 0.75 -8.59 14.21
CA ASN A 112 -0.64 -8.83 14.57
C ASN A 112 -0.81 -8.72 16.10
N LYS A 113 -1.78 -7.94 16.54
CA LYS A 113 -2.03 -7.67 17.96
C LYS A 113 -3.25 -8.43 18.44
N VAL A 114 -3.13 -9.03 19.62
CA VAL A 114 -4.28 -9.58 20.32
C VAL A 114 -5.23 -8.44 20.71
N ASN A 115 -6.52 -8.58 20.42
CA ASN A 115 -7.55 -7.59 20.72
C ASN A 115 -7.24 -6.19 20.19
N ALA A 116 -6.72 -6.11 18.96
CA ALA A 116 -6.44 -4.83 18.32
C ALA A 116 -7.72 -3.99 18.22
N SER A 117 -7.60 -2.70 18.52
CA SER A 117 -8.71 -1.76 18.41
C SER A 117 -9.14 -1.56 16.95
N TRP A 118 -10.40 -1.20 16.76
CA TRP A 118 -10.89 -0.75 15.47
C TRP A 118 -10.09 0.47 15.01
N MET A 119 -9.59 0.40 13.78
CA MET A 119 -8.82 1.46 13.16
C MET A 119 -9.54 2.00 11.94
N ARG A 120 -9.45 3.29 11.72
CA ARG A 120 -9.91 3.94 10.48
C ARG A 120 -8.72 4.62 9.81
N LEU A 121 -8.48 4.27 8.56
CA LEU A 121 -7.47 4.91 7.72
C LEU A 121 -8.06 6.20 7.15
N ARG A 122 -7.45 7.33 7.46
CA ARG A 122 -7.81 8.64 6.93
C ARG A 122 -6.84 9.01 5.83
N PHE A 123 -7.36 9.17 4.64
CA PHE A 123 -6.55 9.57 3.48
C PHE A 123 -6.15 11.03 3.55
N LYS A 124 -5.27 11.46 2.66
CA LYS A 124 -4.79 12.85 2.57
C LYS A 124 -4.71 13.32 1.13
N GLY A 125 -4.81 14.63 0.92
CA GLY A 125 -4.55 15.26 -0.37
C GLY A 125 -5.65 15.12 -1.41
N LEU A 126 -6.78 14.50 -1.09
CA LEU A 126 -7.93 14.39 -1.97
C LEU A 126 -8.67 15.73 -2.08
N ASP A 127 -9.56 15.86 -3.05
CA ASP A 127 -10.49 16.97 -3.14
C ASP A 127 -11.71 16.70 -2.25
N GLU A 128 -12.07 17.64 -1.38
CA GLU A 128 -13.13 17.47 -0.38
C GLU A 128 -14.51 17.22 -0.99
N ASP A 129 -14.79 17.88 -2.10
CA ASP A 129 -16.10 17.86 -2.77
C ASP A 129 -16.21 16.82 -3.88
N GLN A 130 -15.10 16.15 -4.23
CA GLN A 130 -15.08 15.11 -5.23
C GLN A 130 -15.57 13.77 -4.67
N LEU A 131 -16.46 13.11 -5.41
CA LEU A 131 -16.83 11.72 -5.15
C LEU A 131 -15.74 10.78 -5.68
N TYR A 132 -15.29 9.85 -4.85
CA TYR A 132 -14.28 8.86 -5.21
C TYR A 132 -14.80 7.45 -5.08
N ARG A 133 -14.34 6.59 -5.97
CA ARG A 133 -14.40 5.13 -5.87
C ARG A 133 -13.09 4.64 -5.25
N VAL A 134 -13.19 3.95 -4.14
CA VAL A 134 -12.06 3.34 -3.44
C VAL A 134 -12.16 1.83 -3.55
N GLU A 135 -11.15 1.19 -4.06
CA GLU A 135 -11.09 -0.26 -4.22
C GLU A 135 -9.90 -0.85 -3.44
N TRP A 136 -10.13 -1.99 -2.81
CA TRP A 136 -9.09 -2.79 -2.15
C TRP A 136 -9.54 -4.24 -2.08
N GLU A 137 -8.62 -5.17 -2.37
CA GLU A 137 -8.93 -6.61 -2.42
C GLU A 137 -10.16 -6.89 -3.32
N ASP A 138 -11.24 -7.43 -2.76
CA ASP A 138 -12.52 -7.70 -3.44
C ASP A 138 -13.62 -6.68 -3.08
N LYS A 139 -13.25 -5.54 -2.48
CA LYS A 139 -14.14 -4.53 -1.94
C LYS A 139 -14.08 -3.23 -2.71
N CYS A 140 -15.23 -2.55 -2.73
CA CYS A 140 -15.39 -1.24 -3.33
C CYS A 140 -16.30 -0.37 -2.45
N LEU A 141 -15.94 0.91 -2.31
CA LEU A 141 -16.71 1.91 -1.60
C LEU A 141 -16.71 3.21 -2.41
N LYS A 142 -17.85 3.91 -2.43
CA LYS A 142 -17.92 5.29 -2.92
C LYS A 142 -18.12 6.24 -1.75
N ALA A 143 -17.31 7.29 -1.68
CA ALA A 143 -17.39 8.31 -0.64
C ALA A 143 -16.77 9.63 -1.14
N TYR A 144 -17.22 10.75 -0.59
CA TYR A 144 -16.61 12.03 -0.87
C TYR A 144 -15.22 12.16 -0.23
N GLY A 145 -14.37 13.00 -0.83
CA GLY A 145 -13.02 13.20 -0.33
C GLY A 145 -12.97 13.68 1.12
N ASN A 146 -13.90 14.53 1.56
CA ASN A 146 -14.01 14.94 2.97
C ASN A 146 -14.31 13.74 3.90
N GLU A 147 -15.20 12.83 3.50
CA GLU A 147 -15.48 11.61 4.28
C GLU A 147 -14.23 10.73 4.38
N LEU A 148 -13.51 10.55 3.27
CA LEU A 148 -12.27 9.76 3.21
C LEU A 148 -11.15 10.37 4.05
N MET A 149 -11.03 11.71 4.08
CA MET A 149 -9.96 12.39 4.80
C MET A 149 -10.26 12.58 6.30
N TYR A 150 -11.51 12.86 6.67
CA TYR A 150 -11.85 13.20 8.06
C TYR A 150 -12.45 12.03 8.84
N ALA A 151 -13.36 11.28 8.25
CA ALA A 151 -13.90 10.07 8.88
C ALA A 151 -13.02 8.84 8.59
N GLY A 152 -12.44 8.75 7.40
CA GLY A 152 -11.65 7.62 6.93
C GLY A 152 -12.51 6.37 6.70
N ILE A 153 -11.86 5.29 6.27
CA ILE A 153 -12.49 3.98 6.09
C ILE A 153 -11.98 2.98 7.13
N PRO A 154 -12.82 2.03 7.58
CA PRO A 154 -12.34 0.98 8.48
C PRO A 154 -11.21 0.19 7.81
N VAL A 155 -10.11 -0.01 8.53
CA VAL A 155 -9.12 -0.99 8.12
C VAL A 155 -9.68 -2.36 8.44
N ASP A 156 -9.86 -3.14 7.38
CA ASP A 156 -10.42 -4.47 7.51
C ASP A 156 -9.38 -5.40 8.13
N ARG A 157 -9.70 -5.88 9.30
CA ARG A 157 -8.95 -6.93 9.99
C ARG A 157 -9.88 -8.12 10.07
N ASP A 158 -9.70 -9.05 9.15
CA ASP A 158 -10.47 -10.29 9.20
C ASP A 158 -10.00 -11.17 10.35
N TYR A 159 -10.55 -10.90 11.52
CA TYR A 159 -10.29 -11.71 12.72
C TYR A 159 -10.80 -13.15 12.61
N CYS A 160 -11.65 -13.43 11.64
CA CYS A 160 -12.25 -14.74 11.41
C CYS A 160 -11.41 -15.59 10.46
N ASN A 161 -10.66 -14.98 9.56
CA ASN A 161 -9.76 -15.69 8.65
C ASN A 161 -8.35 -15.75 9.25
N LYS A 162 -7.87 -16.95 9.46
CA LYS A 162 -6.51 -17.24 9.96
C LYS A 162 -5.36 -16.78 9.03
N THR A 163 -5.68 -15.96 8.02
CA THR A 163 -4.74 -15.48 7.02
C THR A 163 -4.04 -14.19 7.41
N ASN A 164 -4.58 -13.44 8.38
CA ASN A 164 -4.00 -12.20 8.85
C ASN A 164 -2.97 -12.50 9.95
N GLY A 165 -1.78 -12.84 9.54
CA GLY A 165 -0.61 -12.94 10.42
C GLY A 165 0.12 -11.61 10.55
N ASP A 166 1.35 -11.67 11.04
CA ASP A 166 2.28 -10.54 11.02
C ASP A 166 2.54 -10.07 9.57
N PHE A 167 2.90 -8.81 9.42
CA PHE A 167 3.21 -8.17 8.14
C PHE A 167 2.02 -8.12 7.17
N HIS A 168 0.83 -7.89 7.69
CA HIS A 168 -0.35 -7.65 6.87
C HIS A 168 -0.27 -6.29 6.15
N SER A 169 -0.79 -6.25 4.93
CA SER A 169 -0.88 -5.00 4.16
C SER A 169 -2.14 -4.95 3.32
N VAL A 170 -2.64 -3.75 3.11
CA VAL A 170 -3.74 -3.45 2.19
C VAL A 170 -3.31 -2.35 1.24
N LEU A 171 -3.55 -2.56 -0.04
CA LEU A 171 -3.37 -1.55 -1.07
C LEU A 171 -4.75 -1.03 -1.50
N TYR A 172 -4.87 0.28 -1.58
CA TYR A 172 -6.08 0.97 -2.01
C TYR A 172 -5.81 1.71 -3.31
N THR A 173 -6.68 1.56 -4.28
CA THR A 173 -6.77 2.43 -5.46
C THR A 173 -7.95 3.35 -5.29
N ILE A 174 -7.79 4.61 -5.64
CA ILE A 174 -8.78 5.67 -5.44
C ILE A 174 -8.90 6.43 -6.74
N GLU A 175 -10.11 6.49 -7.29
CA GLU A 175 -10.40 7.16 -8.54
C GLU A 175 -11.59 8.10 -8.39
N ALA A 176 -11.48 9.32 -8.94
CA ALA A 176 -12.57 10.25 -9.00
C ALA A 176 -13.70 9.71 -9.90
N GLU A 177 -14.92 9.81 -9.44
CA GLU A 177 -16.12 9.51 -10.22
C GLU A 177 -16.65 10.81 -10.87
N ASP A 178 -17.17 10.71 -12.08
CA ASP A 178 -17.75 11.83 -12.84
C ASP A 178 -19.09 12.30 -12.24
#